data_5b7e87b434e6c86219fb957a1fe72171
#
_entry.id   5b7e87b434e6c86219fb957a1fe72171
#
_cell.length_a   1.000
_cell.length_b   1.000
_cell.length_c   1.000
_cell.angle_alpha   90.00
_cell.angle_beta   90.00
_cell.angle_gamma   90.00
#
_symmetry.space_group_name_H-M   'P 1'
#
loop_
_entity.id
_entity.type
_entity.pdbx_description
1 polymer ?
#
loop_
_entity_poly.entity_id
_entity_poly.type
_entity_poly.pdbx_seq_one_letter_code
_entity_poly.pdbx_strand_id
1 'polypeptide(L)'
;MAKVAFLGLGVMGFPMAGHLVKAGHEVTVYNRTRAKAEAWVAKHGGKMGATPGEAAVGAEFVMACVGNDDDLREVCIGAEGAFGGMAKGAIFVDHTTVSARITREMAAVASGMGFGFVDAPVSGGQAGAENGVLSVMCG
;
A
#
# COMPACT_ATOMS: atom_id res chain seq x y z
N MET A 1 -2.24 10.75 -14.27
CA MET A 1 -2.03 9.31 -14.04
C MET A 1 -0.74 9.08 -13.27
N ALA A 2 -0.78 8.31 -12.20
CA ALA A 2 0.38 8.04 -11.36
C ALA A 2 0.75 6.55 -11.40
N LYS A 3 2.01 6.25 -11.11
CA LYS A 3 2.47 4.89 -10.85
C LYS A 3 2.33 4.62 -9.36
N VAL A 4 1.55 3.62 -9.00
CA VAL A 4 1.17 3.30 -7.63
C VAL A 4 1.52 1.84 -7.33
N ALA A 5 2.10 1.60 -6.15
CA ALA A 5 2.19 0.26 -5.59
C ALA A 5 1.13 0.14 -4.50
N PHE A 6 0.49 -1.00 -4.40
CA PHE A 6 -0.49 -1.27 -3.34
C PHE A 6 -0.14 -2.58 -2.63
N LEU A 7 0.13 -2.49 -1.35
CA LEU A 7 0.62 -3.58 -0.52
C LEU A 7 -0.49 -4.05 0.42
N GLY A 8 -0.94 -5.28 0.24
CA GLY A 8 -2.00 -5.87 1.05
C GLY A 8 -3.35 -5.89 0.32
N LEU A 9 -3.80 -7.09 -0.02
CA LEU A 9 -5.03 -7.32 -0.79
C LEU A 9 -6.08 -8.06 0.04
N GLY A 10 -6.29 -7.62 1.27
CA GLY A 10 -7.37 -8.12 2.10
C GLY A 10 -8.72 -7.55 1.66
N VAL A 11 -9.73 -7.68 2.53
CA VAL A 11 -11.10 -7.23 2.21
C VAL A 11 -11.18 -5.74 1.88
N MET A 12 -10.27 -4.93 2.42
CA MET A 12 -10.20 -3.49 2.15
C MET A 12 -9.27 -3.18 0.97
N GLY A 13 -8.05 -3.71 0.98
CA GLY A 13 -7.04 -3.39 -0.02
C GLY A 13 -7.38 -3.85 -1.43
N PHE A 14 -7.98 -5.02 -1.56
CA PHE A 14 -8.35 -5.57 -2.87
C PHE A 14 -9.24 -4.60 -3.67
N PRO A 15 -10.38 -4.13 -3.13
CA PRO A 15 -11.20 -3.16 -3.85
C PRO A 15 -10.57 -1.78 -3.96
N MET A 16 -9.81 -1.33 -2.95
CA MET A 16 -9.14 -0.03 -3.00
C MET A 16 -8.17 0.05 -4.18
N ALA A 17 -7.33 -0.96 -4.34
CA ALA A 17 -6.40 -1.04 -5.46
C ALA A 17 -7.14 -1.10 -6.81
N GLY A 18 -8.26 -1.80 -6.87
CA GLY A 18 -9.12 -1.88 -8.06
C GLY A 18 -9.67 -0.52 -8.48
N HIS A 19 -10.08 0.31 -7.53
CA HIS A 19 -10.56 1.66 -7.82
C HIS A 19 -9.47 2.54 -8.41
N LEU A 20 -8.21 2.36 -8.00
CA LEU A 20 -7.09 3.10 -8.58
C LEU A 20 -6.90 2.76 -10.05
N VAL A 21 -7.04 1.49 -10.43
CA VAL A 21 -7.00 1.08 -11.83
C VAL A 21 -8.14 1.73 -12.62
N LYS A 22 -9.34 1.73 -12.09
CA LYS A 22 -10.50 2.37 -12.73
C LYS A 22 -10.29 3.85 -12.95
N ALA A 23 -9.57 4.51 -12.06
CA ALA A 23 -9.25 5.94 -12.18
C ALA A 23 -8.12 6.21 -13.18
N GLY A 24 -7.54 5.19 -13.80
CA GLY A 24 -6.51 5.35 -14.81
C GLY A 24 -5.07 5.30 -14.32
N HIS A 25 -4.86 4.93 -13.07
CA HIS A 25 -3.49 4.81 -12.53
C HIS A 25 -2.86 3.47 -12.91
N GLU A 26 -1.54 3.46 -12.99
CA GLU A 26 -0.75 2.26 -13.23
C GLU A 26 -0.44 1.63 -11.87
N VAL A 27 -1.06 0.48 -11.57
CA VAL A 27 -1.01 -0.13 -10.24
C VAL A 27 -0.26 -1.45 -10.28
N THR A 28 0.73 -1.59 -9.40
CA THR A 28 1.45 -2.84 -9.13
C THR A 28 1.12 -3.26 -7.71
N VAL A 29 0.57 -4.45 -7.53
CA VAL A 29 0.17 -4.94 -6.21
C VAL A 29 1.16 -5.94 -5.64
N TYR A 30 1.14 -6.07 -4.32
CA TYR A 30 1.81 -7.15 -3.59
C TYR A 30 0.86 -7.67 -2.52
N ASN A 31 0.85 -8.97 -2.33
CA ASN A 31 0.19 -9.59 -1.19
C ASN A 31 1.02 -10.77 -0.71
N ARG A 32 1.10 -10.97 0.60
CA ARG A 32 1.85 -12.09 1.18
C ARG A 32 1.38 -13.43 0.62
N THR A 33 0.06 -13.61 0.45
CA THR A 33 -0.50 -14.75 -0.26
C THR A 33 -0.54 -14.44 -1.75
N ARG A 34 0.35 -15.04 -2.51
CA ARG A 34 0.52 -14.76 -3.94
C ARG A 34 -0.76 -14.99 -4.75
N ALA A 35 -1.54 -16.01 -4.39
CA ALA A 35 -2.80 -16.32 -5.09
C ALA A 35 -3.77 -15.13 -5.10
N LYS A 36 -3.79 -14.32 -4.05
CA LYS A 36 -4.60 -13.11 -3.99
C LYS A 36 -4.14 -12.05 -4.98
N ALA A 37 -2.83 -11.87 -5.13
CA ALA A 37 -2.27 -10.94 -6.10
C ALA A 37 -2.58 -11.40 -7.52
N GLU A 38 -2.45 -12.69 -7.79
CA GLU A 38 -2.80 -13.26 -9.09
C GLU A 38 -4.27 -13.07 -9.44
N ALA A 39 -5.17 -13.30 -8.48
CA ALA A 39 -6.61 -13.07 -8.65
C ALA A 39 -6.92 -11.60 -8.93
N TRP A 40 -6.24 -10.70 -8.23
CA TRP A 40 -6.42 -9.27 -8.44
C TRP A 40 -6.00 -8.85 -9.86
N VAL A 41 -4.84 -9.32 -10.31
CA VAL A 41 -4.34 -9.02 -11.67
C VAL A 41 -5.33 -9.56 -12.73
N ALA A 42 -5.83 -10.78 -12.53
CA ALA A 42 -6.81 -11.37 -13.44
C ALA A 42 -8.10 -10.54 -13.53
N LYS A 43 -8.52 -9.93 -12.41
CA LYS A 43 -9.75 -9.14 -12.35
C LYS A 43 -9.56 -7.71 -12.84
N HIS A 44 -8.47 -7.06 -12.49
CA HIS A 44 -8.28 -5.62 -12.70
C HIS A 44 -7.24 -5.26 -13.77
N GLY A 45 -6.40 -6.20 -14.18
CA GLY A 45 -5.48 -6.00 -15.30
C GLY A 45 -4.18 -5.24 -14.97
N GLY A 46 -3.92 -4.96 -13.71
CA GLY A 46 -2.66 -4.35 -13.29
C GLY A 46 -1.52 -5.36 -13.24
N LYS A 47 -0.46 -5.00 -12.52
CA LYS A 47 0.74 -5.83 -12.35
C LYS A 47 0.87 -6.29 -10.90
N MET A 48 1.72 -7.27 -10.65
CA MET A 48 2.07 -7.68 -9.29
C MET A 48 3.58 -7.83 -9.15
N GLY A 49 4.08 -7.56 -7.93
CA GLY A 49 5.47 -7.81 -7.57
C GLY A 49 5.57 -9.04 -6.68
N ALA A 50 6.71 -9.72 -6.71
CA ALA A 50 6.97 -10.88 -5.87
C ALA A 50 7.29 -10.48 -4.43
N THR A 51 7.73 -9.24 -4.21
CA THR A 51 8.06 -8.68 -2.89
C THR A 51 7.52 -7.25 -2.80
N PRO A 52 7.37 -6.71 -1.57
CA PRO A 52 6.98 -5.30 -1.43
C PRO A 52 7.97 -4.35 -2.12
N GLY A 53 9.25 -4.62 -2.00
CA GLY A 53 10.29 -3.80 -2.62
C GLY A 53 10.20 -3.81 -4.15
N GLU A 54 9.95 -4.98 -4.74
CA GLU A 54 9.77 -5.11 -6.19
C GLU A 54 8.55 -4.33 -6.67
N ALA A 55 7.44 -4.44 -5.94
CA ALA A 55 6.22 -3.71 -6.28
C ALA A 55 6.42 -2.19 -6.21
N ALA A 56 7.27 -1.73 -5.30
CA ALA A 56 7.51 -0.30 -5.05
C ALA A 56 8.45 0.35 -6.08
N VAL A 57 9.18 -0.43 -6.86
CA VAL A 57 10.14 0.13 -7.83
C VAL A 57 9.43 1.01 -8.85
N GLY A 58 9.87 2.25 -8.96
CA GLY A 58 9.30 3.22 -9.89
C GLY A 58 7.97 3.83 -9.46
N ALA A 59 7.42 3.44 -8.32
CA ALA A 59 6.16 3.98 -7.83
C ALA A 59 6.34 5.39 -7.26
N GLU A 60 5.42 6.27 -7.58
CA GLU A 60 5.37 7.63 -7.01
C GLU A 60 4.69 7.59 -5.63
N PHE A 61 3.69 6.71 -5.50
CA PHE A 61 2.97 6.47 -4.25
C PHE A 61 2.99 4.98 -3.94
N VAL A 62 3.34 4.64 -2.71
CA VAL A 62 3.28 3.27 -2.22
C VAL A 62 2.25 3.24 -1.10
N MET A 63 1.15 2.55 -1.33
CA MET A 63 0.04 2.46 -0.40
C MET A 63 0.01 1.11 0.27
N ALA A 64 -0.33 1.07 1.56
CA ALA A 64 -0.42 -0.18 2.30
C ALA A 64 -1.74 -0.27 3.07
N CYS A 65 -2.31 -1.46 3.08
CA CYS A 65 -3.47 -1.80 3.91
C CYS A 65 -3.28 -3.25 4.37
N VAL A 66 -2.56 -3.42 5.48
CA VAL A 66 -2.15 -4.73 6.00
C VAL A 66 -2.83 -5.02 7.35
N GLY A 67 -2.48 -6.12 8.01
CA GLY A 67 -3.25 -6.62 9.15
C GLY A 67 -2.95 -5.99 10.51
N ASN A 68 -1.69 -5.65 10.78
CA ASN A 68 -1.25 -5.21 12.11
C ASN A 68 0.11 -4.50 12.05
N ASP A 69 0.62 -4.10 13.23
CA ASP A 69 1.91 -3.41 13.36
C ASP A 69 3.08 -4.23 12.78
N ASP A 70 3.14 -5.52 13.07
CA ASP A 70 4.22 -6.38 12.58
C ASP A 70 4.17 -6.52 11.06
N ASP A 71 2.99 -6.64 10.49
CA ASP A 71 2.81 -6.70 9.04
C ASP A 71 3.25 -5.39 8.38
N LEU A 72 2.92 -4.25 8.99
CA LEU A 72 3.35 -2.95 8.48
C LEU A 72 4.87 -2.82 8.50
N ARG A 73 5.50 -3.19 9.62
CA ARG A 73 6.96 -3.16 9.74
C ARG A 73 7.60 -4.03 8.65
N GLU A 74 7.09 -5.23 8.46
CA GLU A 74 7.62 -6.17 7.46
C GLU A 74 7.52 -5.64 6.04
N VAL A 75 6.38 -5.08 5.64
CA VAL A 75 6.23 -4.55 4.28
C VAL A 75 7.03 -3.27 4.05
N CYS A 76 7.33 -2.50 5.08
CA CYS A 76 8.14 -1.29 4.96
C CYS A 76 9.63 -1.58 5.01
N ILE A 77 10.10 -2.24 6.06
CA ILE A 77 11.53 -2.38 6.37
C ILE A 77 12.01 -3.82 6.55
N GLY A 78 11.19 -4.81 6.24
CA GLY A 78 11.63 -6.20 6.20
C GLY A 78 12.74 -6.38 5.15
N ALA A 79 13.33 -7.58 5.09
CA ALA A 79 14.45 -7.87 4.18
C ALA A 79 14.16 -7.48 2.72
N GLU A 80 12.90 -7.60 2.30
CA GLU A 80 12.44 -7.28 0.95
C GLU A 80 11.36 -6.19 0.98
N GLY A 81 11.45 -5.30 1.96
CA GLY A 81 10.45 -4.28 2.21
C GLY A 81 10.42 -3.18 1.16
N ALA A 82 9.29 -2.46 1.14
CA ALA A 82 9.02 -1.42 0.16
C ALA A 82 10.04 -0.28 0.19
N PHE A 83 10.53 0.09 1.37
CA PHE A 83 11.49 1.19 1.50
C PHE A 83 12.79 0.92 0.73
N GLY A 84 13.18 -0.33 0.59
CA GLY A 84 14.35 -0.70 -0.21
C GLY A 84 14.16 -0.53 -1.71
N GLY A 85 12.92 -0.53 -2.19
CA GLY A 85 12.59 -0.37 -3.61
C GLY A 85 12.12 1.03 -3.99
N MET A 86 11.83 1.88 -3.02
CA MET A 86 11.33 3.23 -3.25
C MET A 86 12.43 4.21 -3.68
N ALA A 87 12.10 5.13 -4.57
CA ALA A 87 12.97 6.22 -4.95
C ALA A 87 12.78 7.41 -3.99
N LYS A 88 13.82 8.22 -3.81
CA LYS A 88 13.72 9.46 -3.04
C LYS A 88 12.62 10.34 -3.60
N GLY A 89 11.83 10.94 -2.74
CA GLY A 89 10.70 11.77 -3.13
C GLY A 89 9.39 11.01 -3.30
N ALA A 90 9.42 9.67 -3.33
CA ALA A 90 8.19 8.88 -3.31
C ALA A 90 7.47 9.02 -1.97
N ILE A 91 6.17 8.80 -1.96
CA ILE A 91 5.34 8.96 -0.76
C ILE A 91 4.75 7.61 -0.38
N PHE A 92 4.95 7.22 0.87
CA PHE A 92 4.30 6.03 1.44
C PHE A 92 3.02 6.47 2.14
N VAL A 93 1.92 5.83 1.80
CA VAL A 93 0.60 6.11 2.38
C VAL A 93 0.10 4.89 3.12
N ASP A 94 -0.04 4.98 4.42
CA ASP A 94 -0.48 3.87 5.26
C ASP A 94 -1.97 3.98 5.57
N HIS A 95 -2.75 3.08 5.03
CA HIS A 95 -4.20 2.98 5.27
C HIS A 95 -4.54 1.98 6.38
N THR A 96 -3.53 1.35 6.97
CA THR A 96 -3.72 0.33 8.00
C THR A 96 -4.11 0.98 9.33
N THR A 97 -5.03 0.33 10.06
CA THR A 97 -5.30 0.72 11.45
C THR A 97 -4.25 0.07 12.33
N VAL A 98 -3.26 0.85 12.75
CA VAL A 98 -2.11 0.40 13.53
C VAL A 98 -1.88 1.33 14.71
N SER A 99 -0.92 0.99 15.58
CA SER A 99 -0.59 1.84 16.72
C SER A 99 0.09 3.12 16.27
N ALA A 100 -0.07 4.19 17.06
CA ALA A 100 0.66 5.44 16.83
C ALA A 100 2.17 5.25 16.94
N ARG A 101 2.61 4.28 17.73
CA ARG A 101 4.02 3.95 17.91
C ARG A 101 4.66 3.46 16.62
N ILE A 102 4.05 2.48 15.92
CA ILE A 102 4.59 1.97 14.66
C ILE A 102 4.53 3.03 13.57
N THR A 103 3.48 3.84 13.55
CA THR A 103 3.34 4.94 12.60
C THR A 103 4.50 5.92 12.75
N ARG A 104 4.82 6.34 13.96
CA ARG A 104 5.95 7.25 14.22
C ARG A 104 7.29 6.61 13.86
N GLU A 105 7.47 5.31 14.17
CA GLU A 105 8.68 4.58 13.84
C GLU A 105 8.90 4.55 12.32
N MET A 106 7.88 4.18 11.57
CA MET A 106 7.99 4.08 10.11
C MET A 106 8.14 5.46 9.46
N ALA A 107 7.47 6.48 9.97
CA ALA A 107 7.62 7.84 9.49
C ALA A 107 9.05 8.36 9.69
N ALA A 108 9.68 8.04 10.83
CA ALA A 108 11.07 8.43 11.10
C ALA A 108 12.03 7.75 10.14
N VAL A 109 11.85 6.44 9.88
CA VAL A 109 12.68 5.70 8.92
C VAL A 109 12.52 6.27 7.52
N ALA A 110 11.28 6.52 7.09
CA ALA A 110 10.98 7.09 5.78
C ALA A 110 11.66 8.46 5.60
N SER A 111 11.56 9.32 6.60
CA SER A 111 12.19 10.64 6.58
C SER A 111 13.70 10.54 6.42
N GLY A 112 14.33 9.62 7.15
CA GLY A 112 15.78 9.39 7.06
C GLY A 112 16.22 8.86 5.70
N MET A 113 15.34 8.23 4.95
CA MET A 113 15.62 7.69 3.62
C MET A 113 15.16 8.63 2.48
N GLY A 114 14.55 9.76 2.80
CA GLY A 114 14.11 10.74 1.80
C GLY A 114 12.73 10.49 1.24
N PHE A 115 11.88 9.72 1.92
CA PHE A 115 10.49 9.48 1.52
C PHE A 115 9.51 10.34 2.30
N GLY A 116 8.37 10.69 1.67
CA GLY A 116 7.22 11.18 2.40
C GLY A 116 6.47 10.04 3.07
N PHE A 117 5.78 10.31 4.16
CA PHE A 117 4.97 9.33 4.86
C PHE A 117 3.66 9.98 5.30
N VAL A 118 2.55 9.39 4.92
CA VAL A 118 1.21 9.85 5.29
C VAL A 118 0.48 8.72 6.02
N ASP A 119 0.00 9.00 7.22
CA ASP A 119 -0.88 8.12 7.97
C ASP A 119 -2.32 8.45 7.56
N ALA A 120 -2.98 7.53 6.92
CA ALA A 120 -4.29 7.77 6.32
C ALA A 120 -5.25 6.59 6.55
N PRO A 121 -5.57 6.27 7.82
CA PRO A 121 -6.52 5.21 8.11
C PRO A 121 -7.87 5.49 7.47
N VAL A 122 -8.61 4.42 7.16
CA VAL A 122 -9.89 4.53 6.46
C VAL A 122 -11.04 4.02 7.33
N SER A 123 -12.22 4.51 7.07
CA SER A 123 -13.46 4.12 7.74
C SER A 123 -14.54 3.85 6.70
N GLY A 124 -15.40 2.88 6.96
CA GLY A 124 -16.48 2.51 6.04
C GLY A 124 -16.58 1.00 5.77
N GLY A 125 -15.63 0.21 6.29
CA GLY A 125 -15.64 -1.23 6.19
C GLY A 125 -15.54 -1.76 4.76
N GLN A 126 -15.74 -3.05 4.59
CA GLN A 126 -15.64 -3.73 3.29
C GLN A 126 -16.61 -3.12 2.26
N ALA A 127 -17.85 -2.86 2.65
CA ALA A 127 -18.84 -2.27 1.74
C ALA A 127 -18.40 -0.89 1.25
N GLY A 128 -17.86 -0.06 2.13
CA GLY A 128 -17.32 1.25 1.75
C GLY A 128 -16.17 1.13 0.76
N ALA A 129 -15.27 0.16 0.97
CA ALA A 129 -14.15 -0.08 0.07
C ALA A 129 -14.65 -0.54 -1.31
N GLU A 130 -15.57 -1.50 -1.35
CA GLU A 130 -16.12 -2.01 -2.60
C GLU A 130 -16.86 -0.93 -3.40
N ASN A 131 -17.57 -0.05 -2.72
CA ASN A 131 -18.34 1.03 -3.36
C ASN A 131 -17.52 2.30 -3.62
N GLY A 132 -16.26 2.35 -3.21
CA GLY A 132 -15.38 3.49 -3.42
C GLY A 132 -15.78 4.72 -2.59
N VAL A 133 -16.37 4.52 -1.43
CA VAL A 133 -16.90 5.60 -0.57
C VAL A 133 -16.30 5.59 0.84
N LEU A 134 -15.08 5.10 0.99
CA LEU A 134 -14.37 5.16 2.27
C LEU A 134 -14.08 6.59 2.69
N SER A 135 -14.15 6.84 3.99
CA SER A 135 -13.62 8.07 4.58
C SER A 135 -12.14 7.86 4.87
N VAL A 136 -11.29 8.75 4.37
CA VAL A 136 -9.84 8.68 4.54
C VAL A 136 -9.41 9.80 5.47
N MET A 137 -8.78 9.44 6.59
CA MET A 137 -8.38 10.40 7.64
C MET A 137 -6.88 10.63 7.57
N CYS A 138 -6.46 11.59 6.74
CA CYS A 138 -5.04 11.91 6.57
C CYS A 138 -4.47 12.65 7.77
N GLY A 139 -3.38 12.16 8.31
CA GLY A 139 -2.68 12.77 9.44
C GLY A 139 -1.28 13.22 9.12
#